data_9698df7e010e44c133772529c146336a
#
_entry.id   9698df7e010e44c133772529c146336a
#
_cell.length_a   1.000
_cell.length_b   1.000
_cell.length_c   1.000
_cell.angle_alpha   90.00
_cell.angle_beta   90.00
_cell.angle_gamma   90.00
#
_symmetry.space_group_name_H-M   'P 1'
#
loop_
_entity.id
_entity.type
_entity.pdbx_description
1 polymer ?
#
loop_
_entity_poly.entity_id
_entity_poly.type
_entity_poly.pdbx_seq_one_letter_code
_entity_poly.pdbx_strand_id
1 'polypeptide(L)'
;VYTKGKKAFINGRIEICAKLNAAKGAWPAIWMLPEKAAWPSGGEIDIMERLNNDSIAYQTVQAHYTYTLGITENPKSHSTGPIYPDRYNVYAVEMYPDSLSFYINDMHTFTYPRIQTKEEGQYPFNQPFYLLIDMQLGGSWVGAVVPEDLPVEMEVDWVHFYQRKSKK
;
A
#
# COMPACT_ATOMS: atom_id res chain seq x y z
N VAL A 1 -10.15 6.06 7.69
CA VAL A 1 -9.81 7.47 7.43
C VAL A 1 -9.29 7.59 6.00
N TYR A 2 -9.60 8.70 5.30
CA TYR A 2 -9.10 8.91 3.93
C TYR A 2 -8.95 10.40 3.60
N THR A 3 -8.10 10.69 2.60
CA THR A 3 -7.80 12.07 2.17
C THR A 3 -8.46 12.48 0.86
N LYS A 4 -9.36 11.65 0.30
CA LYS A 4 -10.06 11.93 -0.97
C LYS A 4 -10.75 13.29 -0.97
N GLY A 5 -10.52 14.08 -2.03
CA GLY A 5 -11.08 15.43 -2.15
C GLY A 5 -10.47 16.48 -1.21
N LYS A 6 -9.46 16.11 -0.41
CA LYS A 6 -8.76 17.00 0.53
C LYS A 6 -7.27 17.11 0.22
N LYS A 7 -6.59 15.98 0.06
CA LYS A 7 -5.16 15.92 -0.23
C LYS A 7 -4.86 14.69 -1.08
N ALA A 8 -4.23 14.91 -2.22
CA ALA A 8 -3.67 13.87 -3.06
C ALA A 8 -2.15 14.03 -3.20
N PHE A 9 -1.48 12.93 -3.49
CA PHE A 9 -0.03 12.81 -3.52
C PHE A 9 0.41 12.33 -4.91
N ILE A 10 1.50 12.90 -5.40
CA ILE A 10 2.14 12.54 -6.66
C ILE A 10 3.62 12.91 -6.60
N ASN A 11 4.48 12.07 -7.19
CA ASN A 11 5.91 12.35 -7.34
C ASN A 11 6.61 12.75 -6.04
N GLY A 12 6.73 11.79 -5.13
CA GLY A 12 7.39 11.99 -3.84
C GLY A 12 7.40 10.73 -3.02
N ARG A 13 7.84 10.82 -1.78
CA ARG A 13 7.83 9.73 -0.80
C ARG A 13 6.77 10.01 0.25
N ILE A 14 5.89 9.07 0.49
CA ILE A 14 4.96 9.07 1.62
C ILE A 14 5.40 8.02 2.62
N GLU A 15 5.43 8.39 3.89
CA GLU A 15 5.80 7.54 5.02
C GLU A 15 4.71 7.58 6.08
N ILE A 16 4.38 6.44 6.62
CA ILE A 16 3.40 6.30 7.68
C ILE A 16 4.01 5.50 8.82
N CYS A 17 4.05 6.10 10.02
CA CYS A 17 4.46 5.42 11.25
C CYS A 17 3.20 4.86 11.92
N ALA A 18 3.10 3.56 12.01
CA ALA A 18 1.95 2.88 12.57
C ALA A 18 2.33 1.64 13.37
N LYS A 19 1.54 1.38 14.42
CA LYS A 19 1.55 0.15 15.20
C LYS A 19 0.24 -0.60 14.93
N LEU A 20 0.36 -1.86 14.62
CA LEU A 20 -0.73 -2.71 14.19
C LEU A 20 -0.94 -3.81 15.22
N ASN A 21 -1.99 -3.70 16.02
CA ASN A 21 -2.35 -4.79 16.92
C ASN A 21 -2.91 -5.96 16.09
N ALA A 22 -2.74 -7.16 16.61
CA ALA A 22 -3.11 -8.40 15.95
C ALA A 22 -4.40 -8.97 16.52
N ALA A 23 -5.25 -9.48 15.65
CA ALA A 23 -6.42 -10.29 15.99
C ALA A 23 -6.76 -11.22 14.84
N LYS A 24 -7.34 -12.37 15.11
CA LYS A 24 -7.78 -13.27 14.05
C LYS A 24 -8.94 -12.65 13.27
N GLY A 25 -8.81 -12.62 11.95
CA GLY A 25 -9.74 -11.95 11.06
C GLY A 25 -9.51 -10.45 10.92
N ALA A 26 -8.48 -9.87 11.56
CA ALA A 26 -8.12 -8.47 11.38
C ALA A 26 -7.24 -8.25 10.14
N TRP A 27 -7.50 -7.13 9.46
CA TRP A 27 -6.82 -6.74 8.23
C TRP A 27 -6.61 -5.22 8.20
N PRO A 28 -5.64 -4.69 8.97
CA PRO A 28 -5.23 -3.30 8.85
C PRO A 28 -4.55 -3.05 7.51
N ALA A 29 -4.89 -1.92 6.88
CA ALA A 29 -4.37 -1.51 5.60
C ALA A 29 -4.02 -0.02 5.54
N ILE A 30 -2.91 0.29 4.86
CA ILE A 30 -2.47 1.62 4.46
C ILE A 30 -2.25 1.56 2.96
N TRP A 31 -3.09 2.25 2.20
CA TRP A 31 -3.16 2.09 0.76
C TRP A 31 -3.59 3.37 0.05
N MET A 32 -3.51 3.38 -1.26
CA MET A 32 -3.83 4.58 -2.04
C MET A 32 -4.63 4.23 -3.29
N LEU A 33 -5.60 5.10 -3.60
CA LEU A 33 -6.38 5.04 -4.83
C LEU A 33 -6.27 6.35 -5.63
N PRO A 34 -6.44 6.32 -6.96
CA PRO A 34 -6.42 7.51 -7.78
C PRO A 34 -7.63 8.40 -7.50
N GLU A 35 -7.43 9.73 -7.56
CA GLU A 35 -8.50 10.71 -7.32
C GLU A 35 -9.68 10.59 -8.30
N LYS A 36 -9.43 10.23 -9.56
CA LYS A 36 -10.43 10.31 -10.62
C LYS A 36 -10.60 9.03 -11.45
N ALA A 37 -9.59 8.20 -11.56
CA ALA A 37 -9.65 7.02 -12.40
C ALA A 37 -10.37 5.86 -11.69
N ALA A 38 -11.05 5.00 -12.47
CA ALA A 38 -11.75 3.84 -11.93
C ALA A 38 -10.79 2.68 -11.65
N TRP A 39 -11.07 1.94 -10.61
CA TRP A 39 -10.38 0.69 -10.28
C TRP A 39 -10.82 -0.47 -11.21
N PRO A 40 -9.94 -1.40 -11.60
CA PRO A 40 -8.50 -1.45 -11.29
C PRO A 40 -7.63 -0.68 -12.28
N SER A 41 -8.20 -0.14 -13.36
CA SER A 41 -7.44 0.52 -14.44
C SER A 41 -6.72 1.80 -13.99
N GLY A 42 -7.24 2.47 -12.98
CA GLY A 42 -6.61 3.63 -12.37
C GLY A 42 -5.43 3.32 -11.46
N GLY A 43 -5.28 2.05 -11.08
CA GLY A 43 -4.25 1.58 -10.16
C GLY A 43 -4.67 1.64 -8.69
N GLU A 44 -3.95 0.87 -7.86
CA GLU A 44 -4.00 0.85 -6.41
C GLU A 44 -2.59 0.59 -5.89
N ILE A 45 -2.22 1.25 -4.81
CA ILE A 45 -0.90 1.14 -4.19
C ILE A 45 -1.12 0.71 -2.74
N ASP A 46 -0.85 -0.57 -2.44
CA ASP A 46 -0.96 -1.11 -1.09
C ASP A 46 0.40 -0.95 -0.40
N ILE A 47 0.53 0.12 0.38
CA ILE A 47 1.78 0.45 1.07
C ILE A 47 2.02 -0.54 2.20
N MET A 48 0.97 -0.99 2.86
CA MET A 48 1.02 -1.97 3.93
C MET A 48 -0.34 -2.66 4.10
N GLU A 49 -0.32 -3.97 4.14
CA GLU A 49 -1.42 -4.79 4.64
C GLU A 49 -0.85 -5.81 5.62
N ARG A 50 -1.54 -6.04 6.73
CA ARG A 50 -1.20 -7.11 7.69
C ARG A 50 -2.39 -8.04 7.84
N LEU A 51 -2.13 -9.34 7.88
CA LEU A 51 -3.18 -10.34 7.99
C LEU A 51 -3.10 -11.05 9.33
N ASN A 52 -4.21 -11.06 10.07
CA ASN A 52 -4.30 -11.81 11.33
C ASN A 52 -3.15 -11.44 12.29
N ASN A 53 -2.40 -12.46 12.71
CA ASN A 53 -1.26 -12.35 13.63
C ASN A 53 0.11 -12.40 12.93
N ASP A 54 0.16 -12.14 11.62
CA ASP A 54 1.40 -12.23 10.85
C ASP A 54 2.47 -11.28 11.38
N SER A 55 3.72 -11.73 11.36
CA SER A 55 4.90 -10.92 11.69
C SER A 55 5.54 -10.28 10.45
N ILE A 56 4.81 -10.27 9.34
CA ILE A 56 5.17 -9.63 8.08
C ILE A 56 4.07 -8.68 7.65
N ALA A 57 4.43 -7.68 6.82
CA ALA A 57 3.47 -6.89 6.06
C ALA A 57 3.57 -7.22 4.58
N TYR A 58 2.44 -7.14 3.91
CA TYR A 58 2.28 -7.33 2.47
C TYR A 58 2.27 -5.96 1.81
N GLN A 59 2.90 -5.85 0.65
CA GLN A 59 2.93 -4.67 -0.19
C GLN A 59 2.62 -5.07 -1.62
N THR A 60 1.67 -4.40 -2.26
CA THR A 60 1.12 -4.83 -3.55
C THR A 60 0.87 -3.63 -4.47
N VAL A 61 0.92 -3.88 -5.75
CA VAL A 61 0.51 -2.95 -6.81
C VAL A 61 -0.59 -3.60 -7.61
N GLN A 62 -1.79 -2.98 -7.60
CA GLN A 62 -2.91 -3.41 -8.43
C GLN A 62 -3.11 -2.45 -9.60
N ALA A 63 -3.32 -3.00 -10.78
CA ALA A 63 -3.60 -2.27 -12.02
C ALA A 63 -4.36 -3.20 -12.98
N HIS A 64 -4.82 -2.71 -14.12
CA HIS A 64 -5.39 -3.59 -15.14
C HIS A 64 -4.42 -4.74 -15.50
N TYR A 65 -3.14 -4.41 -15.65
CA TYR A 65 -2.07 -5.35 -15.98
C TYR A 65 -1.89 -6.46 -14.93
N THR A 66 -1.83 -6.09 -13.65
CA THR A 66 -1.56 -7.05 -12.57
C THR A 66 -2.82 -7.78 -12.12
N TYR A 67 -3.94 -7.07 -11.97
CA TYR A 67 -5.19 -7.63 -11.44
C TYR A 67 -6.04 -8.31 -12.53
N THR A 68 -6.30 -7.63 -13.65
CA THR A 68 -7.20 -8.15 -14.67
C THR A 68 -6.49 -9.15 -15.60
N LEU A 69 -5.26 -8.83 -16.02
CA LEU A 69 -4.48 -9.73 -16.90
C LEU A 69 -3.68 -10.78 -16.11
N GLY A 70 -3.58 -10.64 -14.79
CA GLY A 70 -2.87 -11.59 -13.92
C GLY A 70 -1.36 -11.63 -14.11
N ILE A 71 -0.75 -10.57 -14.66
CA ILE A 71 0.70 -10.50 -14.90
C ILE A 71 1.38 -9.89 -13.69
N THR A 72 1.79 -10.74 -12.74
CA THR A 72 2.28 -10.32 -11.42
C THR A 72 3.78 -10.49 -11.22
N GLU A 73 4.47 -11.24 -12.08
CA GLU A 73 5.89 -11.57 -11.92
C GLU A 73 6.83 -10.83 -12.89
N ASN A 74 6.28 -10.14 -13.90
CA ASN A 74 7.08 -9.38 -14.84
C ASN A 74 6.43 -8.04 -15.25
N PRO A 75 6.71 -6.94 -14.52
CA PRO A 75 7.53 -6.85 -13.31
C PRO A 75 6.81 -7.43 -12.09
N LYS A 76 7.59 -7.79 -11.08
CA LYS A 76 7.04 -8.26 -9.79
C LYS A 76 6.18 -7.18 -9.16
N SER A 77 4.91 -7.48 -8.88
CA SER A 77 3.91 -6.52 -8.41
C SER A 77 3.65 -6.56 -6.91
N HIS A 78 4.30 -7.44 -6.18
CA HIS A 78 4.08 -7.61 -4.74
C HIS A 78 5.35 -8.07 -4.02
N SER A 79 5.42 -7.80 -2.73
CA SER A 79 6.46 -8.32 -1.84
C SER A 79 5.95 -8.37 -0.41
N THR A 80 6.70 -9.02 0.45
CA THR A 80 6.49 -9.00 1.90
C THR A 80 7.77 -8.59 2.59
N GLY A 81 7.64 -8.01 3.78
CA GLY A 81 8.78 -7.71 4.62
C GLY A 81 8.46 -7.86 6.11
N PRO A 82 9.47 -8.12 6.95
CA PRO A 82 9.28 -8.30 8.38
C PRO A 82 8.85 -7.00 9.05
N ILE A 83 7.98 -7.14 10.07
CA ILE A 83 7.56 -6.04 10.94
C ILE A 83 7.85 -6.41 12.40
N TYR A 84 7.88 -5.40 13.26
CA TYR A 84 7.83 -5.58 14.71
C TYR A 84 6.36 -5.57 15.13
N PRO A 85 5.74 -6.71 15.47
CA PRO A 85 4.30 -6.83 15.64
C PRO A 85 3.69 -5.97 16.76
N ASP A 86 4.48 -5.67 17.78
CA ASP A 86 4.11 -4.96 19.01
C ASP A 86 4.69 -3.54 19.10
N ARG A 87 5.28 -3.04 18.01
CA ARG A 87 5.93 -1.73 17.94
C ARG A 87 5.46 -0.91 16.75
N TYR A 88 5.78 0.37 16.77
CA TYR A 88 5.66 1.22 15.60
C TYR A 88 6.66 0.78 14.53
N ASN A 89 6.18 0.72 13.30
CA ASN A 89 6.96 0.51 12.09
C ASN A 89 6.71 1.67 11.14
N VAL A 90 7.66 1.95 10.27
CA VAL A 90 7.52 2.94 9.20
C VAL A 90 7.29 2.22 7.88
N TYR A 91 6.16 2.47 7.27
CA TYR A 91 5.79 1.94 5.95
C TYR A 91 5.88 3.07 4.93
N ALA A 92 6.51 2.84 3.81
CA ALA A 92 6.71 3.90 2.83
C ALA A 92 6.61 3.44 1.39
N VAL A 93 6.20 4.36 0.52
CA VAL A 93 6.33 4.24 -0.93
C VAL A 93 6.91 5.52 -1.53
N GLU A 94 7.86 5.36 -2.43
CA GLU A 94 8.34 6.40 -3.32
C GLU A 94 7.61 6.29 -4.66
N MET A 95 6.98 7.39 -5.06
CA MET A 95 6.22 7.48 -6.31
C MET A 95 7.01 8.33 -7.31
N TYR A 96 7.40 7.73 -8.42
CA TYR A 96 8.07 8.39 -9.54
C TYR A 96 7.25 8.25 -10.82
N PRO A 97 7.51 9.05 -11.87
CA PRO A 97 6.83 8.91 -13.15
C PRO A 97 7.03 7.55 -13.83
N ASP A 98 8.07 6.82 -13.42
CA ASP A 98 8.54 5.58 -14.03
C ASP A 98 8.70 4.41 -13.06
N SER A 99 8.44 4.60 -11.77
CA SER A 99 8.53 3.51 -10.77
C SER A 99 7.82 3.82 -9.46
N LEU A 100 7.41 2.76 -8.78
CA LEU A 100 7.04 2.76 -7.37
C LEU A 100 8.07 1.93 -6.60
N SER A 101 8.65 2.47 -5.53
CA SER A 101 9.60 1.75 -4.67
C SER A 101 9.07 1.69 -3.24
N PHE A 102 9.06 0.50 -2.65
CA PHE A 102 8.43 0.21 -1.38
C PHE A 102 9.46 -0.08 -0.29
N TYR A 103 9.12 0.32 0.94
CA TYR A 103 10.01 0.19 2.10
C TYR A 103 9.22 -0.18 3.36
N ILE A 104 9.86 -0.94 4.24
CA ILE A 104 9.44 -1.18 5.63
C ILE A 104 10.64 -0.92 6.53
N ASN A 105 10.53 0.01 7.49
CA ASN A 105 11.61 0.41 8.41
C ASN A 105 12.91 0.76 7.65
N ASP A 106 12.78 1.58 6.59
CA ASP A 106 13.84 1.97 5.66
C ASP A 106 14.49 0.83 4.84
N MET A 107 14.06 -0.40 5.04
CA MET A 107 14.50 -1.52 4.24
C MET A 107 13.67 -1.57 2.94
N HIS A 108 14.36 -1.45 1.80
CA HIS A 108 13.75 -1.61 0.48
C HIS A 108 13.22 -3.04 0.30
N THR A 109 11.97 -3.18 -0.08
CA THR A 109 11.29 -4.49 -0.26
C THR A 109 11.16 -4.87 -1.73
N PHE A 110 10.71 -3.94 -2.58
CA PHE A 110 10.68 -4.13 -4.03
C PHE A 110 10.48 -2.80 -4.77
N THR A 111 10.69 -2.84 -6.07
CA THR A 111 10.35 -1.75 -6.99
C THR A 111 9.48 -2.27 -8.12
N TYR A 112 8.36 -1.58 -8.38
CA TYR A 112 7.50 -1.80 -9.54
C TYR A 112 7.84 -0.77 -10.63
N PRO A 113 8.61 -1.12 -11.66
CA PRO A 113 8.99 -0.19 -12.72
C PRO A 113 7.92 -0.08 -13.80
N ARG A 114 7.86 1.06 -14.44
CA ARG A 114 7.21 1.19 -15.75
C ARG A 114 8.06 0.46 -16.80
N ILE A 115 7.46 -0.46 -17.52
CA ILE A 115 8.14 -1.21 -18.58
C ILE A 115 7.51 -0.93 -19.94
N GLN A 116 8.30 -1.20 -21.01
CA GLN A 116 7.75 -1.24 -22.35
C GLN A 116 7.07 -2.60 -22.59
N THR A 117 5.78 -2.56 -22.83
CA THR A 117 4.97 -3.76 -23.09
C THR A 117 3.86 -3.43 -24.08
N LYS A 118 3.31 -4.44 -24.75
CA LYS A 118 2.14 -4.32 -25.62
C LYS A 118 0.84 -4.39 -24.81
N GLU A 119 0.91 -4.86 -23.57
CA GLU A 119 -0.23 -4.99 -22.68
C GLU A 119 -0.59 -3.66 -22.06
N GLU A 120 -1.87 -3.34 -22.02
CA GLU A 120 -2.39 -2.08 -21.50
C GLU A 120 -2.40 -2.03 -19.97
N GLY A 121 -2.37 -0.80 -19.43
CA GLY A 121 -2.59 -0.54 -18.01
C GLY A 121 -1.48 -1.02 -17.09
N GLN A 122 -0.24 -1.16 -17.60
CA GLN A 122 0.89 -1.60 -16.80
C GLN A 122 1.30 -0.56 -15.74
N TYR A 123 1.30 0.74 -16.05
CA TYR A 123 1.75 1.78 -15.14
C TYR A 123 0.81 2.99 -15.09
N PRO A 124 -0.34 2.91 -14.40
CA PRO A 124 -1.28 4.03 -14.26
C PRO A 124 -0.92 5.02 -13.14
N PHE A 125 0.27 4.93 -12.53
CA PHE A 125 0.63 5.61 -11.28
C PHE A 125 1.17 7.04 -11.48
N ASN A 126 1.22 7.55 -12.70
CA ASN A 126 1.61 8.94 -12.98
C ASN A 126 0.42 9.90 -12.89
N GLN A 127 -0.31 9.86 -11.79
CA GLN A 127 -1.46 10.69 -11.48
C GLN A 127 -1.60 10.86 -9.96
N PRO A 128 -2.43 11.82 -9.48
CA PRO A 128 -2.62 12.01 -8.05
C PRO A 128 -3.40 10.84 -7.40
N PHE A 129 -2.89 10.36 -6.27
CA PHE A 129 -3.49 9.33 -5.43
C PHE A 129 -3.85 9.91 -4.05
N TYR A 130 -4.99 9.53 -3.52
CA TYR A 130 -5.36 9.83 -2.13
C TYR A 130 -5.04 8.64 -1.22
N LEU A 131 -4.76 8.93 0.04
CA LEU A 131 -4.41 7.94 1.08
C LEU A 131 -5.67 7.43 1.76
N LEU A 132 -5.69 6.12 2.04
CA LEU A 132 -6.65 5.43 2.90
C LEU A 132 -5.89 4.71 4.02
N ILE A 133 -6.46 4.76 5.22
CA ILE A 133 -5.97 4.06 6.42
C ILE A 133 -7.19 3.47 7.10
N ASP A 134 -7.27 2.16 7.19
CA ASP A 134 -8.42 1.46 7.76
C ASP A 134 -8.05 0.12 8.39
N MET A 135 -8.94 -0.36 9.23
CA MET A 135 -8.93 -1.70 9.81
C MET A 135 -10.14 -2.44 9.27
N GLN A 136 -9.92 -3.43 8.41
CA GLN A 136 -10.97 -4.32 7.94
C GLN A 136 -11.06 -5.55 8.85
N LEU A 137 -12.25 -6.12 8.95
CA LEU A 137 -12.51 -7.32 9.75
C LEU A 137 -13.21 -8.37 8.91
N GLY A 138 -12.68 -9.59 8.91
CA GLY A 138 -13.21 -10.70 8.15
C GLY A 138 -12.94 -10.60 6.65
N GLY A 139 -13.30 -11.63 5.92
CA GLY A 139 -13.14 -11.72 4.48
C GLY A 139 -12.43 -12.99 4.04
N SER A 140 -12.38 -13.21 2.72
CA SER A 140 -11.82 -14.44 2.15
C SER A 140 -10.31 -14.60 2.44
N TRP A 141 -9.60 -13.50 2.60
CA TRP A 141 -8.15 -13.53 2.80
C TRP A 141 -7.74 -13.74 4.27
N VAL A 142 -8.47 -13.14 5.21
CA VAL A 142 -8.16 -13.22 6.65
C VAL A 142 -9.04 -14.22 7.41
N GLY A 143 -10.11 -14.71 6.78
CA GLY A 143 -11.06 -15.63 7.39
C GLY A 143 -12.08 -14.95 8.31
N ALA A 144 -12.72 -15.75 9.17
CA ALA A 144 -13.71 -15.25 10.11
C ALA A 144 -13.03 -14.55 11.30
N VAL A 145 -13.71 -13.50 11.79
CA VAL A 145 -13.32 -12.80 13.01
C VAL A 145 -13.58 -13.69 14.22
N VAL A 146 -12.67 -13.66 15.17
CA VAL A 146 -12.84 -14.25 16.51
C VAL A 146 -13.24 -13.13 17.47
N PRO A 147 -14.48 -13.11 17.98
CA PRO A 147 -14.95 -12.01 18.82
C PRO A 147 -14.16 -11.78 20.10
N GLU A 148 -13.55 -12.84 20.63
CA GLU A 148 -12.74 -12.83 21.84
C GLU A 148 -11.41 -12.07 21.67
N ASP A 149 -10.96 -11.92 20.41
CA ASP A 149 -9.75 -11.16 20.07
C ASP A 149 -10.02 -9.64 19.93
N LEU A 150 -11.28 -9.21 20.08
CA LEU A 150 -11.67 -7.81 19.96
C LEU A 150 -11.80 -7.11 21.32
N PRO A 151 -11.55 -5.80 21.40
CA PRO A 151 -11.25 -4.89 20.31
C PRO A 151 -9.83 -5.04 19.78
N VAL A 152 -9.64 -4.77 18.47
CA VAL A 152 -8.33 -4.65 17.83
C VAL A 152 -8.14 -3.22 17.33
N GLU A 153 -6.94 -2.68 17.45
CA GLU A 153 -6.63 -1.28 17.19
C GLU A 153 -5.45 -1.15 16.21
N MET A 154 -5.49 -0.09 15.44
CA MET A 154 -4.40 0.41 14.63
C MET A 154 -4.06 1.82 15.12
N GLU A 155 -2.84 2.02 15.57
CA GLU A 155 -2.34 3.31 16.06
C GLU A 155 -1.48 3.95 14.97
N VAL A 156 -1.80 5.18 14.56
CA VAL A 156 -1.00 5.95 13.59
C VAL A 156 -0.41 7.15 14.31
N ASP A 157 0.92 7.20 14.39
CA ASP A 157 1.65 8.30 15.04
C ASP A 157 1.76 9.50 14.10
N TRP A 158 2.24 9.28 12.87
CA TRP A 158 2.37 10.36 11.89
C TRP A 158 2.30 9.84 10.44
N VAL A 159 2.01 10.79 9.54
CA VAL A 159 2.09 10.64 8.09
C VAL A 159 2.93 11.80 7.55
N HIS A 160 4.03 11.50 6.89
CA HIS A 160 4.90 12.47 6.25
C HIS A 160 4.89 12.32 4.73
N PHE A 161 4.89 13.44 4.02
CA PHE A 161 5.08 13.46 2.58
C PHE A 161 6.25 14.35 2.19
N TYR A 162 7.21 13.78 1.48
CA TYR A 162 8.39 14.45 0.97
C TYR A 162 8.28 14.59 -0.54
N GLN A 163 8.15 15.82 -0.99
CA GLN A 163 8.13 16.11 -2.42
C GLN A 163 9.54 16.32 -2.95
N ARG A 164 9.86 15.69 -4.07
CA ARG A 164 11.15 15.92 -4.74
C ARG A 164 11.24 17.37 -5.22
N LYS A 165 12.30 18.07 -4.81
CA LYS A 165 12.58 19.41 -5.33
C LYS A 165 12.93 19.30 -6.81
N SER A 166 12.23 20.05 -7.65
CA SER A 166 12.61 20.22 -9.05
C SER A 166 14.03 20.82 -9.06
N LYS A 167 14.96 20.21 -9.76
CA LYS A 167 16.23 20.90 -10.07
C LYS A 167 15.86 22.10 -10.94
N LYS A 168 16.15 23.30 -10.46
CA LYS A 168 16.09 24.53 -11.26
C LYS A 168 17.12 24.48 -12.37
#